data_64fea0e41f845f1b39335c18cbb0a4a8
#
_entry.id   64fea0e41f845f1b39335c18cbb0a4a8
#
_cell.length_a   1.000
_cell.length_b   1.000
_cell.length_c   1.000
_cell.angle_alpha   90.00
_cell.angle_beta   90.00
_cell.angle_gamma   90.00
#
_symmetry.space_group_name_H-M   'P 1'
#
loop_
_entity.id
_entity.type
_entity.pdbx_description
1 polymer ?
#
loop_
_entity_poly.entity_id
_entity_poly.type
_entity_poly.pdbx_seq_one_letter_code
_entity_poly.pdbx_strand_id
1 'polypeptide(L)'
;MGTACGDALGYPLRNFSAASIQRRFGPFGLRTLVMDVKNGKKAPVSDNTQLMLATVDGILWADAKKLDILEATYRSYMRWFYSQTGEEPRRGQRTWLRRQSHEREFCLVHEKFMHAKRNPEEGLLSAFSRDVRGTTKVKVNDSKGSAALLRAVPVGLLFAGDEKMAFDTAVKLAALSHSNPAAYYVAGAVGALISCLTYGMTLPKALERMTILLSKAHKSSAIMNLLTRAVQTANNQPAGKNSTWDHVGNIEALGSGAQADEALAIALYTVLAIDDPMEALIAAANHGGKSHTTAALVGAIEGARFGNDYLPGYWSDILEGYEADAFLADKLFYVYKKFNP
;
A
#
# COMPACT_ATOMS: atom_id res chain seq x y z
N MET A 1 -4.41 0.09 -9.52
CA MET A 1 -3.45 0.24 -10.64
C MET A 1 -2.20 1.03 -10.23
N GLY A 2 -2.25 2.32 -9.90
CA GLY A 2 -1.07 3.10 -9.52
C GLY A 2 -0.23 2.48 -8.42
N THR A 3 -0.87 1.95 -7.38
CA THR A 3 -0.22 1.21 -6.28
C THR A 3 0.59 0.02 -6.79
N ALA A 4 -0.01 -0.82 -7.64
CA ALA A 4 0.64 -2.03 -8.17
C ALA A 4 1.78 -1.69 -9.13
N CYS A 5 1.62 -0.63 -9.95
CA CYS A 5 2.68 -0.13 -10.82
C CYS A 5 3.88 0.41 -10.02
N GLY A 6 3.62 1.19 -8.95
CA GLY A 6 4.68 1.68 -8.06
C GLY A 6 5.40 0.55 -7.34
N ASP A 7 4.65 -0.42 -6.84
CA ASP A 7 5.19 -1.64 -6.24
C ASP A 7 6.13 -2.38 -7.23
N ALA A 8 5.63 -2.68 -8.44
CA ALA A 8 6.41 -3.39 -9.46
C ALA A 8 7.62 -2.59 -9.96
N LEU A 9 7.54 -1.25 -10.01
CA LEU A 9 8.68 -0.39 -10.37
C LEU A 9 9.78 -0.45 -9.31
N GLY A 10 9.41 -0.36 -8.04
CA GLY A 10 10.37 -0.36 -6.93
C GLY A 10 10.87 -1.75 -6.54
N TYR A 11 10.13 -2.82 -6.83
CA TYR A 11 10.43 -4.18 -6.38
C TYR A 11 11.82 -4.70 -6.78
N PRO A 12 12.30 -4.53 -8.02
CA PRO A 12 13.66 -4.93 -8.40
C PRO A 12 14.77 -4.13 -7.72
N LEU A 13 14.47 -2.96 -7.14
CA LEU A 13 15.43 -2.04 -6.52
C LEU A 13 15.58 -2.23 -4.99
N ARG A 14 14.67 -2.97 -4.36
CA ARG A 14 14.52 -3.07 -2.89
C ARG A 14 15.77 -3.46 -2.08
N ASN A 15 16.79 -4.01 -2.74
CA ASN A 15 18.04 -4.44 -2.09
C ASN A 15 19.26 -3.63 -2.54
N PHE A 16 19.05 -2.58 -3.33
CA PHE A 16 20.14 -1.73 -3.81
C PHE A 16 20.25 -0.44 -3.00
N SER A 17 21.44 0.06 -2.81
CA SER A 17 21.67 1.45 -2.39
C SER A 17 21.41 2.40 -3.58
N ALA A 18 21.07 3.65 -3.31
CA ALA A 18 20.91 4.68 -4.34
C ALA A 18 22.10 4.73 -5.31
N ALA A 19 23.32 4.69 -4.77
CA ALA A 19 24.55 4.65 -5.58
C ALA A 19 24.64 3.40 -6.49
N SER A 20 24.12 2.25 -6.03
CA SER A 20 24.09 1.02 -6.85
C SER A 20 23.02 1.10 -7.94
N ILE A 21 21.87 1.72 -7.64
CA ILE A 21 20.81 1.99 -8.62
C ILE A 21 21.36 2.92 -9.71
N GLN A 22 22.00 4.01 -9.34
CA GLN A 22 22.59 4.98 -10.29
C GLN A 22 23.65 4.33 -11.19
N ARG A 23 24.55 3.50 -10.63
CA ARG A 23 25.54 2.77 -11.43
C ARG A 23 24.91 1.80 -12.43
N ARG A 24 23.79 1.15 -12.06
CA ARG A 24 23.16 0.10 -12.88
C ARG A 24 22.22 0.66 -13.93
N PHE A 25 21.48 1.71 -13.60
CA PHE A 25 20.41 2.26 -14.46
C PHE A 25 20.76 3.66 -15.02
N GLY A 26 21.95 4.17 -14.71
CA GLY A 26 22.47 5.44 -15.25
C GLY A 26 21.87 6.69 -14.59
N PRO A 27 22.03 7.85 -15.24
CA PRO A 27 21.71 9.15 -14.66
C PRO A 27 20.21 9.40 -14.47
N PHE A 28 19.36 8.56 -15.02
CA PHE A 28 17.90 8.71 -14.92
C PHE A 28 17.25 7.68 -13.97
N GLY A 29 18.04 6.73 -13.43
CA GLY A 29 17.54 5.64 -12.62
C GLY A 29 16.65 4.66 -13.40
N LEU A 30 15.95 3.79 -12.68
CA LEU A 30 14.97 2.87 -13.28
C LEU A 30 13.66 3.62 -13.55
N ARG A 31 13.23 3.67 -14.79
CA ARG A 31 12.08 4.45 -15.25
C ARG A 31 10.93 3.63 -15.82
N THR A 32 11.10 2.32 -15.89
CA THR A 32 10.07 1.41 -16.45
C THR A 32 10.02 0.10 -15.68
N LEU A 33 8.93 -0.63 -15.82
CA LEU A 33 8.75 -1.93 -15.21
C LEU A 33 9.77 -2.94 -15.77
N VAL A 34 10.36 -3.75 -14.90
CA VAL A 34 11.32 -4.79 -15.28
C VAL A 34 10.63 -6.14 -15.33
N MET A 35 10.52 -6.70 -16.53
CA MET A 35 9.95 -8.03 -16.72
C MET A 35 10.90 -9.13 -16.21
N ASP A 36 10.36 -10.13 -15.53
CA ASP A 36 11.09 -11.33 -15.13
C ASP A 36 10.72 -12.50 -16.06
N VAL A 37 11.72 -13.04 -16.74
CA VAL A 37 11.53 -14.20 -17.67
C VAL A 37 10.99 -15.41 -16.92
N LYS A 38 11.40 -15.62 -15.66
CA LYS A 38 10.91 -16.72 -14.81
C LYS A 38 9.45 -16.51 -14.38
N ASN A 39 8.97 -15.28 -14.42
CA ASN A 39 7.60 -14.89 -14.10
C ASN A 39 6.73 -14.70 -15.36
N GLY A 40 6.95 -15.49 -16.40
CA GLY A 40 6.15 -15.43 -17.63
C GLY A 40 6.27 -14.12 -18.40
N LYS A 41 7.43 -13.42 -18.29
CA LYS A 41 7.69 -12.09 -18.86
C LYS A 41 6.74 -10.99 -18.32
N LYS A 42 6.30 -11.12 -17.07
CA LYS A 42 5.57 -10.06 -16.35
C LYS A 42 6.51 -9.37 -15.36
N ALA A 43 6.23 -8.11 -15.07
CA ALA A 43 6.89 -7.35 -14.01
C ALA A 43 6.30 -7.75 -12.66
N PRO A 44 7.08 -8.36 -11.75
CA PRO A 44 6.55 -8.93 -10.53
C PRO A 44 6.13 -7.84 -9.53
N VAL A 45 5.02 -8.06 -8.85
CA VAL A 45 4.60 -7.29 -7.68
C VAL A 45 5.11 -7.92 -6.39
N SER A 46 5.15 -7.16 -5.28
CA SER A 46 5.53 -7.68 -3.97
C SER A 46 4.31 -8.21 -3.19
N ASP A 47 4.55 -8.64 -1.95
CA ASP A 47 3.52 -8.97 -0.96
C ASP A 47 2.61 -7.77 -0.62
N ASN A 48 3.06 -6.55 -0.81
CA ASN A 48 2.25 -5.34 -0.65
C ASN A 48 1.03 -5.35 -1.56
N THR A 49 1.22 -5.57 -2.87
CA THR A 49 0.11 -5.69 -3.83
C THR A 49 -0.76 -6.91 -3.54
N GLN A 50 -0.16 -8.07 -3.21
CA GLN A 50 -0.92 -9.27 -2.84
C GLN A 50 -1.87 -8.99 -1.68
N LEU A 51 -1.40 -8.33 -0.61
CA LEU A 51 -2.20 -8.01 0.57
C LEU A 51 -3.20 -6.88 0.33
N MET A 52 -2.88 -5.93 -0.53
CA MET A 52 -3.83 -4.90 -0.98
C MET A 52 -5.02 -5.58 -1.68
N LEU A 53 -4.78 -6.47 -2.62
CA LEU A 53 -5.83 -7.23 -3.31
C LEU A 53 -6.60 -8.16 -2.36
N ALA A 54 -5.91 -8.80 -1.40
CA ALA A 54 -6.56 -9.58 -0.35
C ALA A 54 -7.46 -8.70 0.55
N THR A 55 -7.15 -7.41 0.72
CA THR A 55 -8.05 -6.46 1.41
C THR A 55 -9.32 -6.24 0.60
N VAL A 56 -9.20 -6.04 -0.72
CA VAL A 56 -10.37 -5.92 -1.60
C VAL A 56 -11.23 -7.20 -1.55
N ASP A 57 -10.60 -8.37 -1.68
CA ASP A 57 -11.28 -9.67 -1.56
C ASP A 57 -12.08 -9.78 -0.25
N GLY A 58 -11.48 -9.37 0.87
CA GLY A 58 -12.14 -9.33 2.18
C GLY A 58 -13.34 -8.37 2.22
N ILE A 59 -13.24 -7.19 1.61
CA ILE A 59 -14.33 -6.23 1.48
C ILE A 59 -15.49 -6.83 0.66
N LEU A 60 -15.20 -7.46 -0.46
CA LEU A 60 -16.19 -8.13 -1.30
C LEU A 60 -16.86 -9.30 -0.57
N TRP A 61 -16.09 -10.06 0.20
CA TRP A 61 -16.61 -11.13 1.05
C TRP A 61 -17.57 -10.60 2.12
N ALA A 62 -17.20 -9.48 2.78
CA ALA A 62 -18.04 -8.80 3.76
C ALA A 62 -19.39 -8.39 3.15
N ASP A 63 -19.38 -7.73 1.98
CA ASP A 63 -20.61 -7.31 1.29
C ASP A 63 -21.48 -8.51 0.90
N ALA A 64 -20.90 -9.53 0.30
CA ALA A 64 -21.65 -10.70 -0.19
C ALA A 64 -22.28 -11.55 0.92
N LYS A 65 -21.67 -11.61 2.10
CA LYS A 65 -22.14 -12.43 3.25
C LYS A 65 -22.69 -11.61 4.40
N LYS A 66 -22.71 -10.27 4.28
CA LYS A 66 -23.11 -9.35 5.35
C LYS A 66 -22.32 -9.59 6.64
N LEU A 67 -21.02 -9.83 6.48
CA LEU A 67 -20.10 -9.98 7.59
C LEU A 67 -19.51 -8.63 7.99
N ASP A 68 -18.96 -8.59 9.21
CA ASP A 68 -18.07 -7.50 9.62
C ASP A 68 -16.84 -7.44 8.69
N ILE A 69 -16.45 -6.23 8.27
CA ILE A 69 -15.37 -6.01 7.31
C ILE A 69 -14.02 -6.52 7.84
N LEU A 70 -13.77 -6.37 9.16
CA LEU A 70 -12.51 -6.83 9.78
C LEU A 70 -12.45 -8.35 9.82
N GLU A 71 -13.58 -8.98 10.10
CA GLU A 71 -13.68 -10.44 10.11
C GLU A 71 -13.45 -11.02 8.72
N ALA A 72 -14.12 -10.50 7.71
CA ALA A 72 -13.99 -11.00 6.34
C ALA A 72 -12.58 -10.74 5.78
N THR A 73 -12.01 -9.56 6.04
CA THR A 73 -10.64 -9.24 5.61
C THR A 73 -9.61 -10.09 6.34
N TYR A 74 -9.79 -10.36 7.64
CA TYR A 74 -8.93 -11.31 8.36
C TYR A 74 -8.94 -12.70 7.72
N ARG A 75 -10.11 -13.20 7.31
CA ARG A 75 -10.22 -14.48 6.59
C ARG A 75 -9.45 -14.46 5.27
N SER A 76 -9.55 -13.38 4.51
CA SER A 76 -8.78 -13.22 3.25
C SER A 76 -7.27 -13.18 3.50
N TYR A 77 -6.81 -12.48 4.56
CA TYR A 77 -5.40 -12.50 4.95
C TYR A 77 -4.92 -13.89 5.41
N MET A 78 -5.75 -14.67 6.09
CA MET A 78 -5.40 -16.04 6.44
C MET A 78 -5.30 -16.96 5.23
N ARG A 79 -6.14 -16.75 4.18
CA ARG A 79 -5.98 -17.45 2.89
C ARG A 79 -4.62 -17.14 2.25
N TRP A 80 -4.24 -15.85 2.23
CA TRP A 80 -2.93 -15.44 1.76
C TRP A 80 -1.81 -16.04 2.62
N PHE A 81 -1.90 -16.00 3.94
CA PHE A 81 -0.92 -16.57 4.86
C PHE A 81 -0.67 -18.06 4.57
N TYR A 82 -1.71 -18.86 4.42
CA TYR A 82 -1.58 -20.27 4.08
C TYR A 82 -0.95 -20.49 2.70
N SER A 83 -1.22 -19.61 1.72
CA SER A 83 -0.58 -19.68 0.41
C SER A 83 0.93 -19.37 0.47
N GLN A 84 1.37 -18.51 1.41
CA GLN A 84 2.78 -18.15 1.58
C GLN A 84 3.56 -19.18 2.39
N THR A 85 2.97 -19.73 3.44
CA THR A 85 3.66 -20.63 4.36
C THR A 85 3.53 -22.10 3.98
N GLY A 86 2.44 -22.47 3.35
CA GLY A 86 2.07 -23.87 3.11
C GLY A 86 1.61 -24.59 4.39
N GLU A 87 1.35 -23.83 5.47
CA GLU A 87 0.82 -24.40 6.71
C GLU A 87 -0.60 -24.95 6.53
N GLU A 88 -0.91 -26.02 7.26
CA GLU A 88 -2.28 -26.56 7.30
C GLU A 88 -3.23 -25.58 7.99
N PRO A 89 -4.42 -25.33 7.39
CA PRO A 89 -5.41 -24.45 8.00
C PRO A 89 -5.87 -24.97 9.36
N ARG A 90 -5.98 -24.05 10.32
CA ARG A 90 -6.47 -24.36 11.66
C ARG A 90 -7.89 -24.92 11.63
N ARG A 91 -8.24 -25.62 12.70
CA ARG A 91 -9.60 -26.14 12.88
C ARG A 91 -10.62 -25.02 12.75
N GLY A 92 -11.61 -25.18 11.85
CA GLY A 92 -12.62 -24.17 11.54
C GLY A 92 -12.25 -23.21 10.41
N GLN A 93 -10.98 -23.11 10.01
CA GLN A 93 -10.55 -22.22 8.94
C GLN A 93 -10.44 -22.90 7.56
N ARG A 94 -10.50 -24.24 7.48
CA ARG A 94 -10.42 -25.00 6.22
C ARG A 94 -11.49 -24.57 5.20
N THR A 95 -12.68 -24.18 5.66
CA THR A 95 -13.76 -23.70 4.79
C THR A 95 -13.45 -22.37 4.13
N TRP A 96 -12.55 -21.55 4.72
CA TRP A 96 -12.14 -20.28 4.15
C TRP A 96 -11.32 -20.45 2.87
N LEU A 97 -10.59 -21.55 2.71
CA LEU A 97 -9.80 -21.85 1.50
C LEU A 97 -10.66 -22.30 0.32
N ARG A 98 -11.93 -22.65 0.56
CA ARG A 98 -12.87 -22.98 -0.52
C ARG A 98 -13.29 -21.70 -1.23
N ARG A 99 -13.69 -21.85 -2.50
CA ARG A 99 -14.30 -20.77 -3.27
C ARG A 99 -15.50 -20.19 -2.54
N GLN A 100 -15.54 -18.88 -2.37
CA GLN A 100 -16.59 -18.17 -1.66
C GLN A 100 -17.67 -17.65 -2.61
N SER A 101 -18.79 -17.15 -2.07
CA SER A 101 -19.91 -16.70 -2.90
C SER A 101 -19.65 -15.47 -3.75
N HIS A 102 -18.72 -14.59 -3.33
CA HIS A 102 -18.30 -13.41 -4.08
C HIS A 102 -17.33 -13.74 -5.22
N GLU A 103 -16.76 -14.94 -5.23
CA GLU A 103 -15.74 -15.39 -6.17
C GLU A 103 -16.30 -16.18 -7.38
N ARG A 104 -17.60 -16.03 -7.69
CA ARG A 104 -18.22 -16.79 -8.79
C ARG A 104 -17.54 -16.57 -10.14
N GLU A 105 -17.17 -15.32 -10.44
CA GLU A 105 -16.56 -14.94 -11.71
C GLU A 105 -15.03 -15.04 -11.65
N PHE A 106 -14.44 -14.64 -10.51
CA PHE A 106 -13.00 -14.59 -10.31
C PHE A 106 -12.65 -15.02 -8.87
N CYS A 107 -11.56 -15.74 -8.69
CA CYS A 107 -11.10 -16.23 -7.40
C CYS A 107 -9.63 -15.86 -7.19
N LEU A 108 -9.40 -14.81 -6.41
CA LEU A 108 -8.07 -14.26 -6.17
C LEU A 108 -7.05 -15.29 -5.67
N VAL A 109 -7.48 -16.18 -4.77
CA VAL A 109 -6.58 -17.20 -4.18
C VAL A 109 -6.12 -18.25 -5.20
N HIS A 110 -6.73 -18.34 -6.37
CA HIS A 110 -6.30 -19.24 -7.45
C HIS A 110 -5.24 -18.60 -8.37
N GLU A 111 -5.01 -17.29 -8.24
CA GLU A 111 -4.02 -16.60 -9.04
C GLU A 111 -2.60 -17.01 -8.64
N LYS A 112 -1.78 -17.40 -9.61
CA LYS A 112 -0.42 -17.92 -9.37
C LYS A 112 0.46 -16.94 -8.61
N PHE A 113 0.34 -15.64 -8.91
CA PHE A 113 1.14 -14.62 -8.24
C PHE A 113 0.82 -14.48 -6.75
N MET A 114 -0.40 -14.84 -6.30
CA MET A 114 -0.77 -14.85 -4.89
C MET A 114 -0.05 -15.92 -4.07
N HIS A 115 0.50 -16.97 -4.74
CA HIS A 115 1.31 -18.02 -4.11
C HIS A 115 2.81 -17.74 -4.20
N ALA A 116 3.21 -16.73 -4.95
CA ALA A 116 4.61 -16.37 -5.10
C ALA A 116 5.14 -15.77 -3.78
N LYS A 117 6.24 -16.34 -3.25
CA LYS A 117 6.91 -15.80 -2.05
C LYS A 117 7.68 -14.54 -2.42
N ARG A 118 7.23 -13.40 -1.93
CA ARG A 118 7.76 -12.07 -2.27
C ARG A 118 8.48 -11.38 -1.11
N ASN A 119 9.04 -12.14 -0.17
CA ASN A 119 9.72 -11.67 1.06
C ASN A 119 8.83 -10.82 1.97
N PRO A 120 7.67 -11.33 2.39
CA PRO A 120 6.84 -10.63 3.35
C PRO A 120 7.59 -10.38 4.67
N GLU A 121 7.22 -9.32 5.36
CA GLU A 121 7.81 -8.99 6.65
C GLU A 121 7.60 -10.15 7.65
N GLU A 122 8.66 -10.52 8.37
CA GLU A 122 8.62 -11.58 9.38
C GLU A 122 7.57 -11.28 10.47
N GLY A 123 7.46 -10.01 10.90
CA GLY A 123 6.46 -9.58 11.86
C GLY A 123 5.02 -9.82 11.41
N LEU A 124 4.77 -9.68 10.10
CA LEU A 124 3.47 -9.96 9.49
C LEU A 124 3.13 -11.45 9.53
N LEU A 125 4.06 -12.31 9.09
CA LEU A 125 3.88 -13.77 9.12
C LEU A 125 3.74 -14.27 10.56
N SER A 126 4.58 -13.80 11.48
CA SER A 126 4.51 -14.12 12.91
C SER A 126 3.18 -13.73 13.54
N ALA A 127 2.58 -12.61 13.14
CA ALA A 127 1.25 -12.23 13.64
C ALA A 127 0.16 -13.21 13.20
N PHE A 128 0.16 -13.61 11.92
CA PHE A 128 -0.85 -14.54 11.38
C PHE A 128 -0.60 -16.00 11.81
N SER A 129 0.63 -16.39 12.17
CA SER A 129 0.90 -17.71 12.73
C SER A 129 0.33 -17.89 14.13
N ARG A 130 -0.03 -16.82 14.83
CA ARG A 130 -0.63 -16.89 16.17
C ARG A 130 -2.10 -17.29 16.09
N ASP A 131 -2.59 -17.95 17.13
CA ASP A 131 -4.02 -18.30 17.26
C ASP A 131 -4.85 -17.16 17.90
N VAL A 132 -4.37 -15.93 17.76
CA VAL A 132 -5.01 -14.74 18.31
C VAL A 132 -5.03 -13.65 17.25
N ARG A 133 -6.21 -13.13 17.01
CA ARG A 133 -6.38 -11.98 16.12
C ARG A 133 -5.90 -10.69 16.79
N GLY A 134 -4.96 -9.99 16.16
CA GLY A 134 -4.48 -8.69 16.62
C GLY A 134 -5.60 -7.63 16.62
N THR A 135 -5.51 -6.71 17.57
CA THR A 135 -6.34 -5.49 17.62
C THR A 135 -5.50 -4.37 18.21
N THR A 136 -6.02 -3.14 18.27
CA THR A 136 -5.36 -2.03 18.96
C THR A 136 -5.17 -2.27 20.47
N LYS A 137 -5.86 -3.27 21.04
CA LYS A 137 -5.76 -3.68 22.47
C LYS A 137 -5.02 -5.01 22.66
N VAL A 138 -5.12 -5.92 21.69
CA VAL A 138 -4.51 -7.25 21.73
C VAL A 138 -3.25 -7.26 20.87
N LYS A 139 -2.09 -7.28 21.52
CA LYS A 139 -0.80 -7.27 20.83
C LYS A 139 -0.43 -8.64 20.28
N VAL A 140 -0.06 -8.69 19.01
CA VAL A 140 0.49 -9.88 18.34
C VAL A 140 1.99 -9.75 18.07
N ASN A 141 2.53 -8.53 18.04
CA ASN A 141 3.97 -8.21 17.93
C ASN A 141 4.22 -6.75 18.35
N ASP A 142 5.39 -6.20 18.00
CA ASP A 142 5.71 -4.78 18.16
C ASP A 142 6.21 -4.15 16.82
N SER A 143 5.78 -4.74 15.69
CA SER A 143 6.21 -4.29 14.37
C SER A 143 5.73 -2.86 14.09
N LYS A 144 6.66 -2.02 13.62
CA LYS A 144 6.43 -0.69 13.03
C LYS A 144 6.46 -0.74 11.49
N GLY A 145 6.48 -1.94 10.92
CA GLY A 145 6.72 -2.17 9.51
C GLY A 145 5.73 -1.48 8.57
N SER A 146 6.20 -1.13 7.41
CA SER A 146 5.43 -0.43 6.38
C SER A 146 4.47 -1.32 5.60
N ALA A 147 4.52 -2.67 5.75
CA ALA A 147 3.59 -3.61 5.10
C ALA A 147 2.12 -3.41 5.52
N ALA A 148 1.86 -2.67 6.61
CA ALA A 148 0.51 -2.30 7.01
C ALA A 148 -0.17 -1.30 6.06
N LEU A 149 0.59 -0.46 5.34
CA LEU A 149 0.11 0.77 4.73
C LEU A 149 -0.74 0.55 3.49
N LEU A 150 -0.27 -0.29 2.57
CA LEU A 150 -0.93 -0.47 1.27
C LEU A 150 -2.31 -1.13 1.39
N ARG A 151 -2.54 -1.84 2.50
CA ARG A 151 -3.84 -2.42 2.85
C ARG A 151 -4.89 -1.37 3.20
N ALA A 152 -4.47 -0.15 3.54
CA ALA A 152 -5.35 0.98 3.80
C ALA A 152 -5.90 1.62 2.51
N VAL A 153 -5.24 1.43 1.36
CA VAL A 153 -5.65 2.03 0.08
C VAL A 153 -7.08 1.60 -0.32
N PRO A 154 -7.43 0.31 -0.36
CA PRO A 154 -8.80 -0.10 -0.67
C PRO A 154 -9.85 0.42 0.32
N VAL A 155 -9.45 0.61 1.57
CA VAL A 155 -10.33 1.19 2.60
C VAL A 155 -10.61 2.67 2.31
N GLY A 156 -9.58 3.43 1.93
CA GLY A 156 -9.74 4.82 1.51
C GLY A 156 -10.65 4.96 0.29
N LEU A 157 -10.51 4.06 -0.69
CA LEU A 157 -11.38 4.02 -1.88
C LEU A 157 -12.83 3.68 -1.52
N LEU A 158 -13.04 2.70 -0.63
CA LEU A 158 -14.37 2.28 -0.19
C LEU A 158 -15.12 3.40 0.54
N PHE A 159 -14.42 4.17 1.37
CA PHE A 159 -14.98 5.26 2.16
C PHE A 159 -14.58 6.63 1.60
N ALA A 160 -14.56 6.79 0.26
CA ALA A 160 -14.26 8.07 -0.37
C ALA A 160 -15.26 9.14 0.11
N GLY A 161 -14.72 10.22 0.69
CA GLY A 161 -15.52 11.31 1.28
C GLY A 161 -15.84 11.13 2.78
N ASP A 162 -15.61 9.97 3.37
CA ASP A 162 -15.68 9.74 4.82
C ASP A 162 -14.30 9.36 5.37
N GLU A 163 -13.43 10.36 5.46
CA GLU A 163 -12.04 10.18 5.91
C GLU A 163 -11.93 9.64 7.34
N LYS A 164 -12.94 9.90 8.17
CA LYS A 164 -12.96 9.38 9.54
C LYS A 164 -13.21 7.87 9.55
N MET A 165 -14.18 7.39 8.80
CA MET A 165 -14.46 5.96 8.66
C MET A 165 -13.29 5.23 8.00
N ALA A 166 -12.70 5.84 6.97
CA ALA A 166 -11.50 5.32 6.32
C ALA A 166 -10.34 5.18 7.31
N PHE A 167 -10.06 6.23 8.11
CA PHE A 167 -9.04 6.21 9.15
C PHE A 167 -9.27 5.09 10.17
N ASP A 168 -10.44 5.06 10.80
CA ASP A 168 -10.76 4.12 11.87
C ASP A 168 -10.74 2.66 11.39
N THR A 169 -11.22 2.40 10.17
CA THR A 169 -11.23 1.06 9.59
C THR A 169 -9.81 0.62 9.22
N ALA A 170 -9.01 1.49 8.61
CA ALA A 170 -7.63 1.19 8.26
C ALA A 170 -6.76 0.93 9.50
N VAL A 171 -6.94 1.70 10.60
CA VAL A 171 -6.31 1.44 11.90
C VAL A 171 -6.60 0.03 12.39
N LYS A 172 -7.87 -0.38 12.37
CA LYS A 172 -8.27 -1.71 12.83
C LYS A 172 -7.73 -2.83 11.94
N LEU A 173 -7.74 -2.66 10.62
CA LEU A 173 -7.18 -3.64 9.67
C LEU A 173 -5.66 -3.78 9.82
N ALA A 174 -4.94 -2.69 9.99
CA ALA A 174 -3.50 -2.72 10.22
C ALA A 174 -3.17 -3.43 11.54
N ALA A 175 -3.95 -3.19 12.60
CA ALA A 175 -3.77 -3.80 13.91
C ALA A 175 -3.95 -5.32 13.92
N LEU A 176 -4.57 -5.93 12.90
CA LEU A 176 -4.65 -7.39 12.75
C LEU A 176 -3.25 -8.05 12.74
N SER A 177 -2.23 -7.33 12.27
CA SER A 177 -0.87 -7.86 12.10
C SER A 177 0.25 -6.96 12.63
N HIS A 178 -0.02 -5.68 12.94
CA HIS A 178 0.97 -4.71 13.41
C HIS A 178 0.45 -4.05 14.68
N SER A 179 1.05 -4.37 15.82
CA SER A 179 0.54 -3.89 17.13
C SER A 179 1.21 -2.61 17.61
N ASN A 180 2.20 -2.09 16.89
CA ASN A 180 2.81 -0.81 17.25
C ASN A 180 1.92 0.34 16.76
N PRO A 181 1.61 1.33 17.64
CA PRO A 181 0.82 2.51 17.28
C PRO A 181 1.31 3.24 16.04
N ALA A 182 2.63 3.34 15.84
CA ALA A 182 3.18 3.98 14.66
C ALA A 182 2.74 3.30 13.36
N ALA A 183 2.65 1.96 13.31
CA ALA A 183 2.20 1.26 12.11
C ALA A 183 0.70 1.44 11.83
N TYR A 184 -0.17 1.17 12.82
CA TYR A 184 -1.60 1.17 12.55
C TYR A 184 -2.19 2.59 12.44
N TYR A 185 -1.66 3.60 13.14
CA TYR A 185 -2.14 4.97 12.96
C TYR A 185 -1.68 5.59 11.64
N VAL A 186 -0.47 5.26 11.17
CA VAL A 186 -0.02 5.69 9.84
C VAL A 186 -0.85 5.02 8.75
N ALA A 187 -1.23 3.74 8.90
CA ALA A 187 -2.18 3.11 7.99
C ALA A 187 -3.54 3.84 7.99
N GLY A 188 -4.03 4.26 9.16
CA GLY A 188 -5.20 5.13 9.27
C GLY A 188 -5.04 6.44 8.49
N ALA A 189 -3.88 7.09 8.62
CA ALA A 189 -3.57 8.31 7.89
C ALA A 189 -3.58 8.10 6.37
N VAL A 190 -3.02 7.00 5.88
CA VAL A 190 -3.09 6.61 4.44
C VAL A 190 -4.55 6.43 4.02
N GLY A 191 -5.37 5.69 4.78
CA GLY A 191 -6.79 5.49 4.48
C GLY A 191 -7.54 6.82 4.36
N ALA A 192 -7.33 7.74 5.32
CA ALA A 192 -7.96 9.06 5.31
C ALA A 192 -7.49 9.92 4.12
N LEU A 193 -6.18 9.91 3.82
CA LEU A 193 -5.61 10.66 2.70
C LEU A 193 -6.21 10.20 1.37
N ILE A 194 -6.23 8.88 1.12
CA ILE A 194 -6.81 8.31 -0.10
C ILE A 194 -8.31 8.62 -0.18
N SER A 195 -9.06 8.53 0.93
CA SER A 195 -10.48 8.89 0.98
C SER A 195 -10.74 10.34 0.53
N CYS A 196 -9.97 11.29 1.07
CA CYS A 196 -10.08 12.70 0.70
C CYS A 196 -9.75 12.96 -0.77
N LEU A 197 -8.63 12.37 -1.26
CA LEU A 197 -8.17 12.57 -2.64
C LEU A 197 -9.15 11.96 -3.65
N THR A 198 -9.62 10.74 -3.41
CA THR A 198 -10.60 10.06 -4.27
C THR A 198 -11.93 10.81 -4.33
N TYR A 199 -12.31 11.51 -3.27
CA TYR A 199 -13.50 12.38 -3.25
C TYR A 199 -13.29 13.71 -4.00
N GLY A 200 -12.08 13.98 -4.50
CA GLY A 200 -11.74 15.18 -5.27
C GLY A 200 -11.20 16.36 -4.46
N MET A 201 -10.78 16.12 -3.21
CA MET A 201 -10.09 17.17 -2.46
C MET A 201 -8.69 17.43 -3.03
N THR A 202 -8.25 18.69 -2.98
CA THR A 202 -6.86 19.03 -3.32
C THR A 202 -5.89 18.41 -2.31
N LEU A 203 -4.67 18.10 -2.74
CA LEU A 203 -3.64 17.49 -1.88
C LEU A 203 -3.40 18.28 -0.58
N PRO A 204 -3.26 19.62 -0.56
CA PRO A 204 -3.09 20.38 0.68
C PRO A 204 -4.28 20.20 1.64
N LYS A 205 -5.52 20.21 1.14
CA LYS A 205 -6.71 20.03 1.97
C LYS A 205 -6.85 18.60 2.49
N ALA A 206 -6.51 17.60 1.68
CA ALA A 206 -6.49 16.21 2.08
C ALA A 206 -5.44 15.94 3.20
N LEU A 207 -4.25 16.57 3.08
CA LEU A 207 -3.20 16.52 4.11
C LEU A 207 -3.65 17.17 5.41
N GLU A 208 -4.31 18.32 5.36
CA GLU A 208 -4.88 18.98 6.54
C GLU A 208 -5.86 18.04 7.27
N ARG A 209 -6.81 17.44 6.55
CA ARG A 209 -7.81 16.52 7.11
C ARG A 209 -7.15 15.27 7.73
N MET A 210 -6.23 14.65 7.01
CA MET A 210 -5.42 13.52 7.50
C MET A 210 -4.67 13.90 8.79
N THR A 211 -4.02 15.05 8.81
CA THR A 211 -3.22 15.56 9.93
C THR A 211 -4.09 15.77 11.18
N ILE A 212 -5.29 16.34 11.03
CA ILE A 212 -6.26 16.53 12.13
C ILE A 212 -6.64 15.17 12.75
N LEU A 213 -6.88 14.14 11.95
CA LEU A 213 -7.21 12.81 12.47
C LEU A 213 -6.02 12.16 13.18
N LEU A 214 -4.85 12.21 12.56
CA LEU A 214 -3.63 11.63 13.11
C LEU A 214 -3.17 12.32 14.40
N SER A 215 -3.32 13.65 14.52
CA SER A 215 -2.93 14.41 15.72
C SER A 215 -3.72 14.01 16.97
N LYS A 216 -4.95 13.51 16.79
CA LYS A 216 -5.79 13.01 17.89
C LYS A 216 -5.42 11.59 18.32
N ALA A 217 -4.56 10.89 17.58
CA ALA A 217 -4.16 9.54 17.88
C ALA A 217 -3.15 9.49 19.03
N HIS A 218 -3.28 8.47 19.89
CA HIS A 218 -2.35 8.31 21.01
C HIS A 218 -0.91 8.04 20.55
N LYS A 219 0.07 8.75 21.11
CA LYS A 219 1.50 8.64 20.75
C LYS A 219 1.84 9.04 19.30
N SER A 220 1.07 9.96 18.71
CA SER A 220 1.29 10.43 17.34
C SER A 220 2.42 11.48 17.19
N SER A 221 2.93 12.05 18.29
CA SER A 221 3.86 13.19 18.23
C SER A 221 5.12 12.93 17.39
N ALA A 222 5.75 11.75 17.53
CA ALA A 222 6.93 11.41 16.74
C ALA A 222 6.59 11.27 15.24
N ILE A 223 5.46 10.65 14.92
CA ILE A 223 4.94 10.54 13.56
C ILE A 223 4.69 11.93 12.98
N MET A 224 3.97 12.78 13.71
CA MET A 224 3.66 14.14 13.30
C MET A 224 4.92 14.97 13.02
N ASN A 225 5.94 14.86 13.88
CA ASN A 225 7.21 15.56 13.68
C ASN A 225 7.90 15.12 12.38
N LEU A 226 7.90 13.81 12.08
CA LEU A 226 8.52 13.30 10.85
C LEU A 226 7.74 13.76 9.60
N LEU A 227 6.40 13.69 9.61
CA LEU A 227 5.57 14.14 8.49
C LEU A 227 5.70 15.67 8.29
N THR A 228 5.73 16.45 9.37
CA THR A 228 5.96 17.90 9.30
C THR A 228 7.31 18.21 8.67
N ARG A 229 8.37 17.47 9.06
CA ARG A 229 9.69 17.61 8.44
C ARG A 229 9.66 17.29 6.94
N ALA A 230 8.95 16.24 6.53
CA ALA A 230 8.79 15.89 5.12
C ALA A 230 8.14 17.02 4.32
N VAL A 231 7.01 17.57 4.81
CA VAL A 231 6.31 18.70 4.18
C VAL A 231 7.18 19.96 4.11
N GLN A 232 7.88 20.31 5.21
CA GLN A 232 8.77 21.46 5.23
C GLN A 232 9.94 21.30 4.25
N THR A 233 10.53 20.10 4.18
CA THR A 233 11.62 19.80 3.24
C THR A 233 11.14 19.92 1.80
N ALA A 234 9.94 19.44 1.48
CA ALA A 234 9.34 19.58 0.15
C ALA A 234 9.10 21.05 -0.22
N ASN A 235 8.51 21.83 0.68
CA ASN A 235 8.22 23.25 0.44
C ASN A 235 9.47 24.12 0.27
N ASN A 236 10.61 23.68 0.80
CA ASN A 236 11.89 24.37 0.70
C ASN A 236 12.73 23.94 -0.52
N GLN A 237 12.20 23.05 -1.39
CA GLN A 237 12.91 22.67 -2.61
C GLN A 237 13.01 23.84 -3.59
N PRO A 238 14.20 24.09 -4.16
CA PRO A 238 14.35 25.06 -5.24
C PRO A 238 13.53 24.64 -6.46
N ALA A 239 12.84 25.59 -7.07
CA ALA A 239 12.13 25.35 -8.31
C ALA A 239 13.06 24.84 -9.42
N GLY A 240 12.57 23.91 -10.24
CA GLY A 240 13.31 23.35 -11.38
C GLY A 240 14.23 22.17 -11.10
N LYS A 241 14.26 21.66 -9.86
CA LYS A 241 14.90 20.39 -9.53
C LYS A 241 13.93 19.23 -9.77
N ASN A 242 14.00 18.63 -10.94
CA ASN A 242 13.11 17.55 -11.36
C ASN A 242 13.85 16.23 -11.59
N SER A 243 15.17 16.17 -11.38
CA SER A 243 15.90 14.90 -11.47
C SER A 243 15.67 14.06 -10.22
N THR A 244 15.43 12.77 -10.39
CA THR A 244 15.36 11.79 -9.30
C THR A 244 16.49 11.95 -8.28
N TRP A 245 17.72 12.18 -8.76
CA TRP A 245 18.91 12.28 -7.90
C TRP A 245 18.98 13.59 -7.09
N ASP A 246 18.28 14.63 -7.48
CA ASP A 246 18.16 15.87 -6.69
C ASP A 246 17.36 15.63 -5.40
N HIS A 247 16.54 14.60 -5.36
CA HIS A 247 15.63 14.27 -4.26
C HIS A 247 16.16 13.15 -3.35
N VAL A 248 17.09 12.31 -3.82
CA VAL A 248 17.56 11.12 -3.09
C VAL A 248 18.09 11.46 -1.70
N GLY A 249 18.89 12.52 -1.55
CA GLY A 249 19.42 12.93 -0.25
C GLY A 249 18.32 13.29 0.77
N ASN A 250 17.27 13.98 0.31
CA ASN A 250 16.14 14.31 1.16
C ASN A 250 15.29 13.09 1.50
N ILE A 251 15.08 12.17 0.54
CA ILE A 251 14.38 10.92 0.75
C ILE A 251 15.09 10.07 1.80
N GLU A 252 16.41 9.86 1.65
CA GLU A 252 17.21 9.09 2.59
C GLU A 252 17.29 9.74 3.99
N ALA A 253 17.24 11.07 4.08
CA ALA A 253 17.19 11.80 5.35
C ALA A 253 15.85 11.59 6.09
N LEU A 254 14.76 11.22 5.39
CA LEU A 254 13.48 10.89 6.00
C LEU A 254 13.41 9.43 6.49
N GLY A 255 14.33 8.59 6.06
CA GLY A 255 14.44 7.19 6.46
C GLY A 255 14.58 6.24 5.27
N SER A 256 14.48 4.94 5.55
CA SER A 256 14.56 3.89 4.54
C SER A 256 13.21 3.48 3.95
N GLY A 257 12.11 3.95 4.54
CA GLY A 257 10.76 3.48 4.23
C GLY A 257 10.41 2.10 4.82
N ALA A 258 11.29 1.55 5.67
CA ALA A 258 11.04 0.27 6.33
C ALA A 258 10.00 0.40 7.44
N GLN A 259 9.99 1.52 8.15
CA GLN A 259 8.96 1.86 9.11
C GLN A 259 7.79 2.58 8.42
N ALA A 260 6.60 2.43 8.99
CA ALA A 260 5.38 2.98 8.41
C ALA A 260 5.42 4.51 8.26
N ASP A 261 5.88 5.21 9.30
CA ASP A 261 6.01 6.66 9.32
C ASP A 261 7.08 7.18 8.34
N GLU A 262 8.22 6.48 8.20
CA GLU A 262 9.22 6.78 7.20
C GLU A 262 8.65 6.65 5.77
N ALA A 263 7.94 5.55 5.50
CA ALA A 263 7.38 5.31 4.17
C ALA A 263 6.35 6.37 3.77
N LEU A 264 5.47 6.78 4.70
CA LEU A 264 4.52 7.86 4.44
C LEU A 264 5.23 9.21 4.31
N ALA A 265 6.25 9.50 5.14
CA ALA A 265 7.02 10.75 5.06
C ALA A 265 7.72 10.88 3.69
N ILE A 266 8.33 9.81 3.21
CA ILE A 266 8.97 9.77 1.87
C ILE A 266 7.91 10.00 0.78
N ALA A 267 6.77 9.31 0.85
CA ALA A 267 5.71 9.47 -0.15
C ALA A 267 5.17 10.91 -0.17
N LEU A 268 4.90 11.51 1.00
CA LEU A 268 4.42 12.90 1.09
C LEU A 268 5.46 13.90 0.58
N TYR A 269 6.73 13.73 0.98
CA TYR A 269 7.81 14.55 0.42
C TYR A 269 7.81 14.52 -1.10
N THR A 270 7.76 13.33 -1.67
CA THR A 270 7.91 13.12 -3.12
C THR A 270 6.76 13.75 -3.91
N VAL A 271 5.51 13.53 -3.49
CA VAL A 271 4.33 14.09 -4.18
C VAL A 271 4.14 15.60 -3.97
N LEU A 272 4.81 16.18 -2.99
CA LEU A 272 4.81 17.62 -2.74
C LEU A 272 5.97 18.35 -3.40
N ALA A 273 7.12 17.68 -3.55
CA ALA A 273 8.32 18.28 -4.09
C ALA A 273 8.43 18.15 -5.62
N ILE A 274 7.68 17.25 -6.23
CA ILE A 274 7.75 16.92 -7.66
C ILE A 274 6.35 17.02 -8.27
N ASP A 275 6.17 17.97 -9.19
CA ASP A 275 4.85 18.27 -9.78
C ASP A 275 4.38 17.19 -10.75
N ASP A 276 5.31 16.57 -11.51
CA ASP A 276 4.97 15.51 -12.46
C ASP A 276 4.75 14.19 -11.71
N PRO A 277 3.55 13.58 -11.81
CA PRO A 277 3.22 12.37 -11.04
C PRO A 277 4.06 11.15 -11.44
N MET A 278 4.50 11.06 -12.70
CA MET A 278 5.37 9.96 -13.13
C MET A 278 6.80 10.15 -12.60
N GLU A 279 7.33 11.37 -12.59
CA GLU A 279 8.64 11.67 -11.99
C GLU A 279 8.60 11.46 -10.46
N ALA A 280 7.51 11.82 -9.79
CA ALA A 280 7.32 11.52 -8.37
C ALA A 280 7.37 10.03 -8.10
N LEU A 281 6.69 9.22 -8.92
CA LEU A 281 6.70 7.76 -8.83
C LEU A 281 8.10 7.18 -9.02
N ILE A 282 8.84 7.68 -10.03
CA ILE A 282 10.21 7.27 -10.33
C ILE A 282 11.15 7.63 -9.19
N ALA A 283 11.07 8.84 -8.64
CA ALA A 283 11.90 9.28 -7.53
C ALA A 283 11.67 8.42 -6.28
N ALA A 284 10.40 8.09 -5.97
CA ALA A 284 10.05 7.22 -4.86
C ALA A 284 10.51 5.77 -5.03
N ALA A 285 10.79 5.32 -6.26
CA ALA A 285 11.35 4.00 -6.53
C ALA A 285 12.89 3.97 -6.46
N ASN A 286 13.57 5.08 -6.76
CA ASN A 286 15.02 5.11 -6.99
C ASN A 286 15.81 5.61 -5.77
N HIS A 287 15.59 5.03 -4.59
CA HIS A 287 16.35 5.33 -3.37
C HIS A 287 16.82 4.06 -2.65
N GLY A 288 17.74 4.19 -1.72
CA GLY A 288 18.32 3.08 -0.96
C GLY A 288 17.41 2.64 0.18
N GLY A 289 16.37 1.83 -0.08
CA GLY A 289 15.47 1.39 0.97
C GLY A 289 14.32 0.51 0.48
N LYS A 290 13.15 0.65 1.10
CA LYS A 290 11.91 -0.05 0.74
C LYS A 290 11.24 0.59 -0.50
N SER A 291 12.01 0.72 -1.57
CA SER A 291 11.62 1.37 -2.83
C SER A 291 10.25 0.95 -3.37
N HIS A 292 9.90 -0.34 -3.26
CA HIS A 292 8.60 -0.86 -3.68
C HIS A 292 7.45 -0.34 -2.81
N THR A 293 7.64 -0.17 -1.50
CA THR A 293 6.59 0.35 -0.62
C THR A 293 6.37 1.85 -0.82
N THR A 294 7.47 2.63 -0.90
CA THR A 294 7.40 4.08 -1.09
C THR A 294 6.83 4.44 -2.44
N ALA A 295 7.26 3.77 -3.52
CA ALA A 295 6.70 3.97 -4.85
C ALA A 295 5.23 3.52 -4.94
N ALA A 296 4.84 2.42 -4.27
CA ALA A 296 3.45 1.99 -4.21
C ALA A 296 2.55 3.01 -3.50
N LEU A 297 3.03 3.65 -2.42
CA LEU A 297 2.30 4.74 -1.74
C LEU A 297 2.16 5.98 -2.64
N VAL A 298 3.23 6.38 -3.32
CA VAL A 298 3.16 7.48 -4.31
C VAL A 298 2.18 7.12 -5.41
N GLY A 299 2.26 5.90 -5.97
CA GLY A 299 1.31 5.41 -6.96
C GLY A 299 -0.15 5.39 -6.49
N ALA A 300 -0.39 5.14 -5.18
CA ALA A 300 -1.71 5.22 -4.59
C ALA A 300 -2.21 6.67 -4.49
N ILE A 301 -1.36 7.59 -4.04
CA ILE A 301 -1.70 9.02 -3.90
C ILE A 301 -1.95 9.64 -5.27
N GLU A 302 -1.04 9.43 -6.23
CA GLU A 302 -1.17 10.01 -7.57
C GLU A 302 -2.32 9.35 -8.36
N GLY A 303 -2.54 8.06 -8.17
CA GLY A 303 -3.70 7.36 -8.72
C GLY A 303 -5.04 7.89 -8.19
N ALA A 304 -5.10 8.27 -6.91
CA ALA A 304 -6.30 8.90 -6.32
C ALA A 304 -6.51 10.34 -6.81
N ARG A 305 -5.44 11.04 -7.23
CA ARG A 305 -5.50 12.43 -7.76
C ARG A 305 -5.82 12.49 -9.25
N PHE A 306 -5.22 11.61 -10.04
CA PHE A 306 -5.16 11.73 -11.51
C PHE A 306 -5.69 10.50 -12.24
N GLY A 307 -6.13 9.45 -11.54
CA GLY A 307 -6.48 8.19 -12.19
C GLY A 307 -5.24 7.45 -12.69
N ASN A 308 -5.36 6.83 -13.87
CA ASN A 308 -4.25 6.04 -14.46
C ASN A 308 -3.55 6.76 -15.63
N ASP A 309 -3.99 7.96 -16.02
CA ASP A 309 -3.56 8.63 -17.25
C ASP A 309 -2.09 9.04 -17.24
N TYR A 310 -1.47 9.16 -16.05
CA TYR A 310 -0.04 9.46 -15.91
C TYR A 310 0.86 8.24 -16.12
N LEU A 311 0.30 7.03 -16.12
CA LEU A 311 1.07 5.79 -16.27
C LEU A 311 1.20 5.42 -17.76
N PRO A 312 2.35 4.88 -18.20
CA PRO A 312 2.48 4.38 -19.57
C PRO A 312 1.47 3.26 -19.85
N GLY A 313 0.68 3.39 -20.91
CA GLY A 313 -0.40 2.44 -21.22
C GLY A 313 0.06 0.99 -21.35
N TYR A 314 1.26 0.75 -21.88
CA TYR A 314 1.83 -0.60 -22.02
C TYR A 314 2.18 -1.29 -20.68
N TRP A 315 2.18 -0.55 -19.56
CA TRP A 315 2.44 -1.16 -18.26
C TRP A 315 1.34 -2.16 -17.86
N SER A 316 0.11 -1.93 -18.29
CA SER A 316 -0.98 -2.90 -18.11
C SER A 316 -0.67 -4.26 -18.74
N ASP A 317 0.02 -4.30 -19.88
CA ASP A 317 0.32 -5.52 -20.61
C ASP A 317 1.40 -6.36 -19.93
N ILE A 318 2.29 -5.71 -19.17
CA ILE A 318 3.45 -6.37 -18.55
C ILE A 318 3.37 -6.48 -17.03
N LEU A 319 2.43 -5.80 -16.37
CA LEU A 319 2.24 -5.87 -14.93
C LEU A 319 1.70 -7.25 -14.51
N GLU A 320 2.33 -7.88 -13.53
CA GLU A 320 1.82 -9.10 -12.92
C GLU A 320 0.52 -8.81 -12.17
N GLY A 321 -0.51 -9.63 -12.40
CA GLY A 321 -1.80 -9.52 -11.71
C GLY A 321 -2.68 -8.35 -12.16
N TYR A 322 -2.39 -7.73 -13.32
CA TYR A 322 -3.18 -6.61 -13.83
C TYR A 322 -4.68 -6.95 -13.95
N GLU A 323 -5.00 -8.10 -14.55
CA GLU A 323 -6.40 -8.52 -14.74
C GLU A 323 -7.12 -8.71 -13.39
N ALA A 324 -6.40 -9.20 -12.38
CA ALA A 324 -6.94 -9.33 -11.02
C ALA A 324 -7.18 -7.96 -10.37
N ASP A 325 -6.20 -7.03 -10.50
CA ASP A 325 -6.31 -5.68 -9.96
C ASP A 325 -7.47 -4.92 -10.61
N ALA A 326 -7.60 -4.95 -11.92
CA ALA A 326 -8.68 -4.30 -12.66
C ALA A 326 -10.06 -4.87 -12.30
N PHE A 327 -10.21 -6.19 -12.28
CA PHE A 327 -11.45 -6.85 -11.91
C PHE A 327 -11.89 -6.51 -10.47
N LEU A 328 -10.97 -6.60 -9.53
CA LEU A 328 -11.25 -6.31 -8.13
C LEU A 328 -11.55 -4.83 -7.89
N ALA A 329 -10.89 -3.93 -8.62
CA ALA A 329 -11.16 -2.49 -8.57
C ALA A 329 -12.61 -2.18 -9.04
N ASP A 330 -13.06 -2.78 -10.13
CA ASP A 330 -14.43 -2.63 -10.63
C ASP A 330 -15.45 -3.13 -9.60
N LYS A 331 -15.19 -4.30 -8.98
CA LYS A 331 -16.07 -4.85 -7.95
C LYS A 331 -16.07 -3.97 -6.69
N LEU A 332 -14.93 -3.43 -6.27
CA LEU A 332 -14.85 -2.49 -5.15
C LEU A 332 -15.65 -1.21 -5.42
N PHE A 333 -15.55 -0.66 -6.63
CA PHE A 333 -16.34 0.50 -7.03
C PHE A 333 -17.84 0.22 -7.01
N TYR A 334 -18.26 -1.00 -7.39
CA TYR A 334 -19.64 -1.40 -7.27
C TYR A 334 -20.13 -1.46 -5.81
N VAL A 335 -19.29 -1.94 -4.89
CA VAL A 335 -19.59 -1.92 -3.45
C VAL A 335 -19.65 -0.49 -2.94
N TYR A 336 -18.70 0.38 -3.31
CA TYR A 336 -18.71 1.81 -2.96
C TYR A 336 -20.04 2.47 -3.33
N LYS A 337 -20.55 2.25 -4.54
CA LYS A 337 -21.84 2.82 -4.99
C LYS A 337 -23.04 2.37 -4.16
N LYS A 338 -23.00 1.20 -3.51
CA LYS A 338 -24.08 0.75 -2.63
C LYS A 338 -24.10 1.53 -1.31
N PHE A 339 -22.95 1.97 -0.83
CA PHE A 339 -22.85 2.76 0.39
C PHE A 339 -23.05 4.26 0.14
N ASN A 340 -22.85 4.72 -1.09
CA ASN A 340 -22.94 6.12 -1.51
C ASN A 340 -23.80 6.21 -2.79
N PRO A 341 -25.13 6.02 -2.69
CA PRO A 341 -26.05 5.97 -3.83
C PRO A 341 -26.21 7.32 -4.54
#